data_8f5fde922d62fabb4e7084bfea25ae1c
#
_entry.id   8f5fde922d62fabb4e7084bfea25ae1c
#
_cell.length_a   1.000
_cell.length_b   1.000
_cell.length_c   1.000
_cell.angle_alpha   90.00
_cell.angle_beta   90.00
_cell.angle_gamma   90.00
#
_symmetry.space_group_name_H-M   'P 1'
#
loop_
_entity.id
_entity.type
_entity.pdbx_description
1 polymer ?
#
loop_
_entity_poly.entity_id
_entity_poly.type
_entity_poly.pdbx_seq_one_letter_code
_entity_poly.pdbx_strand_id
1 'polypeptide(L)'
;MKLTEAHSLATDLMAHHGLTSWRLVFDSAKTRAGVCRPGRREIGLSRVLTGLHAEAGVRDTILHEIAHALVGAQHGHDAVWRARAQAIGCTGTRCVPESAARVDAPWAGVCPDGHEFQRHRRPTRVMSCSQCSPRFSAVTLIEWRFHGRAVPMDERYEAELAGLRARSNGRGVAASTAVIS
;
A
#
# COMPACT_ATOMS: atom_id res chain seq x y z
N MET A 1 17.90 -10.42 0.60
CA MET A 1 19.24 -9.80 0.40
C MET A 1 19.68 -9.08 1.66
N LYS A 2 20.97 -9.07 2.04
CA LYS A 2 21.45 -8.28 3.18
C LYS A 2 21.44 -6.78 2.85
N LEU A 3 21.22 -5.94 3.87
CA LEU A 3 21.12 -4.48 3.66
C LEU A 3 22.44 -3.87 3.17
N THR A 4 23.58 -4.42 3.60
CA THR A 4 24.91 -3.98 3.14
C THR A 4 25.13 -4.27 1.66
N GLU A 5 24.71 -5.43 1.18
CA GLU A 5 24.76 -5.82 -0.23
C GLU A 5 23.82 -4.93 -1.07
N ALA A 6 22.59 -4.70 -0.58
CA ALA A 6 21.64 -3.81 -1.23
C ALA A 6 22.13 -2.36 -1.30
N HIS A 7 22.86 -1.90 -0.26
CA HIS A 7 23.47 -0.58 -0.24
C HIS A 7 24.54 -0.44 -1.34
N SER A 8 25.46 -1.40 -1.40
CA SER A 8 26.53 -1.40 -2.43
C SER A 8 25.90 -1.42 -3.83
N LEU A 9 25.02 -2.40 -4.09
CA LEU A 9 24.34 -2.53 -5.38
C LEU A 9 23.61 -1.25 -5.80
N ALA A 10 22.87 -0.63 -4.88
CA ALA A 10 22.13 0.60 -5.18
C ALA A 10 23.06 1.77 -5.48
N THR A 11 24.14 1.93 -4.70
CA THR A 11 25.13 2.99 -4.90
C THR A 11 25.82 2.84 -6.25
N ASP A 12 26.21 1.62 -6.61
CA ASP A 12 26.87 1.32 -7.89
C ASP A 12 25.93 1.60 -9.08
N LEU A 13 24.68 1.15 -8.98
CA LEU A 13 23.67 1.41 -10.02
C LEU A 13 23.33 2.90 -10.14
N MET A 14 23.19 3.61 -9.03
CA MET A 14 22.96 5.05 -9.03
C MET A 14 24.11 5.80 -9.70
N ALA A 15 25.35 5.46 -9.37
CA ALA A 15 26.55 6.04 -9.98
C ALA A 15 26.61 5.72 -11.48
N HIS A 16 26.36 4.47 -11.88
CA HIS A 16 26.33 4.04 -13.29
C HIS A 16 25.33 4.84 -14.12
N HIS A 17 24.21 5.22 -13.54
CA HIS A 17 23.16 6.00 -14.20
C HIS A 17 23.27 7.53 -13.96
N GLY A 18 24.41 8.00 -13.48
CA GLY A 18 24.71 9.43 -13.33
C GLY A 18 24.03 10.10 -12.12
N LEU A 19 23.49 9.34 -11.18
CA LEU A 19 22.86 9.85 -9.97
C LEU A 19 23.86 10.05 -8.81
N THR A 20 25.09 10.51 -9.10
CA THR A 20 26.19 10.67 -8.13
C THR A 20 25.90 11.69 -7.03
N SER A 21 25.01 12.66 -7.30
CA SER A 21 24.56 13.65 -6.30
C SER A 21 23.33 13.21 -5.51
N TRP A 22 22.85 12.00 -5.74
CA TRP A 22 21.72 11.42 -5.02
C TRP A 22 22.19 10.56 -3.85
N ARG A 23 21.35 10.43 -2.84
CA ARG A 23 21.64 9.56 -1.68
C ARG A 23 20.67 8.40 -1.60
N LEU A 24 21.17 7.28 -1.12
CA LEU A 24 20.35 6.13 -0.75
C LEU A 24 19.97 6.24 0.73
N VAL A 25 18.71 5.92 1.06
CA VAL A 25 18.21 5.82 2.43
C VAL A 25 17.42 4.53 2.61
N PHE A 26 17.44 3.98 3.83
CA PHE A 26 16.57 2.87 4.20
C PHE A 26 15.49 3.35 5.15
N ASP A 27 14.24 3.00 4.85
CA ASP A 27 13.09 3.30 5.72
C ASP A 27 12.39 2.02 6.23
N SER A 28 11.36 2.19 7.04
CA SER A 28 10.59 1.10 7.66
C SER A 28 9.28 0.80 6.95
N ALA A 29 9.12 1.16 5.68
CA ALA A 29 7.91 0.88 4.92
C ALA A 29 7.64 -0.64 4.86
N LYS A 30 6.37 -1.04 4.98
CA LYS A 30 5.95 -2.45 4.96
C LYS A 30 5.19 -2.83 3.70
N THR A 31 4.77 -1.84 2.91
CA THR A 31 3.89 -2.02 1.74
C THR A 31 4.48 -1.55 0.42
N ARG A 32 5.58 -0.81 0.45
CA ARG A 32 6.33 -0.39 -0.75
C ARG A 32 7.80 -0.76 -0.60
N ALA A 33 8.39 -1.35 -1.63
CA ALA A 33 9.79 -1.77 -1.63
C ALA A 33 10.76 -0.60 -1.81
N GLY A 34 10.44 0.35 -2.69
CA GLY A 34 11.24 1.53 -2.98
C GLY A 34 10.43 2.82 -3.04
N VAL A 35 11.12 3.95 -3.13
CA VAL A 35 10.56 5.27 -3.39
C VAL A 35 11.61 6.21 -3.95
N CYS A 36 11.29 6.93 -5.02
CA CYS A 36 12.07 8.05 -5.52
C CYS A 36 11.52 9.37 -4.95
N ARG A 37 12.41 10.23 -4.45
CA ARG A 37 12.09 11.57 -3.93
C ARG A 37 12.94 12.62 -4.67
N PRO A 38 12.56 13.06 -5.88
CA PRO A 38 13.38 13.94 -6.71
C PRO A 38 13.74 15.26 -6.01
N GLY A 39 12.80 15.88 -5.31
CA GLY A 39 13.06 17.14 -4.59
C GLY A 39 14.10 17.03 -3.48
N ARG A 40 14.41 15.83 -3.01
CA ARG A 40 15.47 15.55 -2.02
C ARG A 40 16.70 14.90 -2.64
N ARG A 41 16.68 14.57 -3.91
CA ARG A 41 17.66 13.73 -4.61
C ARG A 41 17.94 12.46 -3.83
N GLU A 42 16.86 11.70 -3.55
CA GLU A 42 16.93 10.57 -2.65
C GLU A 42 16.16 9.37 -3.24
N ILE A 43 16.81 8.21 -3.18
CA ILE A 43 16.17 6.92 -3.41
C ILE A 43 16.05 6.22 -2.05
N GLY A 44 14.82 5.82 -1.69
CA GLY A 44 14.54 5.06 -0.47
C GLY A 44 14.26 3.60 -0.77
N LEU A 45 14.78 2.70 0.07
CA LEU A 45 14.45 1.27 0.06
C LEU A 45 13.87 0.87 1.42
N SER A 46 12.89 -0.01 1.40
CA SER A 46 12.37 -0.61 2.63
C SER A 46 13.38 -1.58 3.22
N ARG A 47 13.83 -1.36 4.48
CA ARG A 47 14.68 -2.33 5.20
C ARG A 47 14.04 -3.71 5.24
N VAL A 48 12.75 -3.75 5.55
CA VAL A 48 12.01 -5.00 5.78
C VAL A 48 11.87 -5.78 4.48
N LEU A 49 11.37 -5.14 3.43
CA LEU A 49 11.15 -5.80 2.14
C LEU A 49 12.45 -6.12 1.41
N THR A 50 13.49 -5.29 1.54
CA THR A 50 14.85 -5.62 1.05
C THR A 50 15.37 -6.90 1.69
N GLY A 51 15.15 -7.08 3.02
CA GLY A 51 15.54 -8.30 3.73
C GLY A 51 14.75 -9.55 3.29
N LEU A 52 13.51 -9.39 2.87
CA LEU A 52 12.63 -10.48 2.46
C LEU A 52 12.81 -10.87 0.99
N HIS A 53 13.19 -9.94 0.12
CA HIS A 53 13.24 -10.17 -1.32
C HIS A 53 14.58 -10.77 -1.75
N ALA A 54 14.53 -11.59 -2.79
CA ALA A 54 15.72 -12.07 -3.49
C ALA A 54 16.44 -10.91 -4.18
N GLU A 55 17.73 -11.10 -4.49
CA GLU A 55 18.59 -10.08 -5.09
C GLU A 55 17.98 -9.50 -6.38
N ALA A 56 17.48 -10.35 -7.27
CA ALA A 56 16.84 -9.90 -8.51
C ALA A 56 15.67 -8.93 -8.28
N GLY A 57 14.83 -9.19 -7.27
CA GLY A 57 13.72 -8.32 -6.92
C GLY A 57 14.16 -6.99 -6.30
N VAL A 58 15.23 -7.01 -5.48
CA VAL A 58 15.81 -5.79 -4.92
C VAL A 58 16.46 -4.95 -6.03
N ARG A 59 17.20 -5.59 -6.95
CA ARG A 59 17.80 -4.93 -8.12
C ARG A 59 16.73 -4.27 -8.98
N ASP A 60 15.64 -4.98 -9.30
CA ASP A 60 14.53 -4.42 -10.09
C ASP A 60 13.90 -3.23 -9.39
N THR A 61 13.68 -3.30 -8.07
CA THR A 61 13.21 -2.17 -7.26
C THR A 61 14.16 -0.96 -7.35
N ILE A 62 15.46 -1.16 -7.24
CA ILE A 62 16.45 -0.08 -7.35
C ILE A 62 16.38 0.58 -8.73
N LEU A 63 16.36 -0.20 -9.80
CA LEU A 63 16.27 0.30 -11.17
C LEU A 63 14.94 1.01 -11.43
N HIS A 64 13.83 0.55 -10.84
CA HIS A 64 12.53 1.21 -10.87
C HIS A 64 12.61 2.64 -10.33
N GLU A 65 13.22 2.82 -9.15
CA GLU A 65 13.38 4.14 -8.54
C GLU A 65 14.39 5.02 -9.28
N ILE A 66 15.44 4.43 -9.85
CA ILE A 66 16.37 5.12 -10.75
C ILE A 66 15.64 5.62 -11.99
N ALA A 67 14.76 4.82 -12.59
CA ALA A 67 13.96 5.25 -13.74
C ALA A 67 13.13 6.49 -13.42
N HIS A 68 12.46 6.53 -12.25
CA HIS A 68 11.75 7.73 -11.79
C HIS A 68 12.67 8.95 -11.62
N ALA A 69 13.87 8.75 -11.08
CA ALA A 69 14.86 9.82 -10.93
C ALA A 69 15.30 10.39 -12.29
N LEU A 70 15.43 9.55 -13.30
CA LEU A 70 15.90 9.92 -14.63
C LEU A 70 14.85 10.64 -15.49
N VAL A 71 13.56 10.27 -15.36
CA VAL A 71 12.49 10.91 -16.15
C VAL A 71 11.83 12.09 -15.44
N GLY A 72 12.00 12.22 -14.13
CA GLY A 72 11.44 13.32 -13.33
C GLY A 72 10.06 13.02 -12.77
N ALA A 73 9.61 13.90 -11.85
CA ALA A 73 8.39 13.71 -11.06
C ALA A 73 7.08 13.81 -11.88
N GLN A 74 7.13 14.41 -13.05
CA GLN A 74 5.98 14.56 -13.95
C GLN A 74 5.57 13.25 -14.62
N HIS A 75 6.47 12.26 -14.67
CA HIS A 75 6.21 10.94 -15.20
C HIS A 75 5.96 9.94 -14.05
N GLY A 76 4.73 9.45 -13.96
CA GLY A 76 4.40 8.33 -13.07
C GLY A 76 4.90 7.01 -13.67
N HIS A 77 3.99 6.03 -13.86
CA HIS A 77 4.32 4.79 -14.58
C HIS A 77 3.77 4.82 -16.02
N ASP A 78 3.92 5.97 -16.70
CA ASP A 78 3.49 6.19 -18.08
C ASP A 78 4.44 5.52 -19.10
N ALA A 79 4.22 5.77 -20.39
CA ALA A 79 5.03 5.19 -21.46
C ALA A 79 6.50 5.67 -21.42
N VAL A 80 6.74 6.94 -21.02
CA VAL A 80 8.08 7.52 -20.91
C VAL A 80 8.87 6.84 -19.80
N TRP A 81 8.26 6.71 -18.61
CA TRP A 81 8.87 5.99 -17.49
C TRP A 81 9.14 4.53 -17.88
N ARG A 82 8.16 3.83 -18.47
CA ARG A 82 8.31 2.41 -18.82
C ARG A 82 9.43 2.18 -19.80
N ALA A 83 9.52 3.01 -20.86
CA ALA A 83 10.61 2.93 -21.83
C ALA A 83 11.98 3.13 -21.16
N ARG A 84 12.09 4.11 -20.26
CA ARG A 84 13.33 4.34 -19.50
C ARG A 84 13.67 3.18 -18.57
N ALA A 85 12.69 2.67 -17.82
CA ALA A 85 12.87 1.54 -16.92
C ALA A 85 13.42 0.32 -17.67
N GLN A 86 12.79 -0.05 -18.79
CA GLN A 86 13.25 -1.16 -19.63
C GLN A 86 14.64 -0.92 -20.23
N ALA A 87 14.93 0.30 -20.68
CA ALA A 87 16.24 0.65 -21.23
C ALA A 87 17.40 0.50 -20.23
N ILE A 88 17.13 0.60 -18.93
CA ILE A 88 18.14 0.41 -17.87
C ILE A 88 18.09 -0.99 -17.24
N GLY A 89 17.29 -1.91 -17.78
CA GLY A 89 17.22 -3.30 -17.34
C GLY A 89 16.24 -3.59 -16.21
N CYS A 90 15.30 -2.68 -15.91
CA CYS A 90 14.15 -2.93 -15.05
C CYS A 90 13.05 -3.64 -15.83
N THR A 91 12.23 -4.45 -15.17
CA THR A 91 11.06 -5.12 -15.80
C THR A 91 10.05 -4.13 -16.38
N GLY A 92 10.01 -2.90 -15.88
CA GLY A 92 9.04 -1.88 -16.26
C GLY A 92 7.62 -2.16 -15.71
N THR A 93 7.49 -3.08 -14.76
CA THR A 93 6.22 -3.36 -14.08
C THR A 93 5.98 -2.33 -12.98
N ARG A 94 4.71 -1.92 -12.80
CA ARG A 94 4.33 -0.92 -11.79
C ARG A 94 4.47 -1.43 -10.36
N CYS A 95 4.19 -2.70 -10.16
CA CYS A 95 4.09 -3.32 -8.85
C CYS A 95 5.04 -4.51 -8.74
N VAL A 96 5.51 -4.75 -7.52
CA VAL A 96 6.19 -5.99 -7.16
C VAL A 96 5.25 -7.17 -7.47
N PRO A 97 5.75 -8.29 -8.02
CA PRO A 97 4.93 -9.46 -8.31
C PRO A 97 4.09 -9.89 -7.11
N GLU A 98 2.88 -10.41 -7.35
CA GLU A 98 1.97 -10.86 -6.30
C GLU A 98 2.57 -12.01 -5.47
N SER A 99 3.43 -12.82 -6.09
CA SER A 99 4.18 -13.89 -5.45
C SER A 99 5.35 -13.42 -4.56
N ALA A 100 5.71 -12.14 -4.59
CA ALA A 100 6.81 -11.64 -3.77
C ALA A 100 6.44 -11.64 -2.29
N ALA A 101 7.42 -11.97 -1.43
CA ALA A 101 7.25 -11.98 0.00
C ALA A 101 6.74 -10.63 0.52
N ARG A 102 5.72 -10.67 1.37
CA ARG A 102 5.09 -9.49 1.99
C ARG A 102 5.25 -9.56 3.49
N VAL A 103 5.15 -8.43 4.15
CA VAL A 103 5.09 -8.36 5.61
C VAL A 103 3.66 -8.63 6.04
N ASP A 104 3.46 -9.58 6.96
CA ASP A 104 2.15 -9.84 7.52
C ASP A 104 1.58 -8.60 8.21
N ALA A 105 0.34 -8.31 7.89
CA ALA A 105 -0.37 -7.21 8.50
C ALA A 105 -1.11 -7.70 9.76
N PRO A 106 -0.94 -7.03 10.90
CA PRO A 106 -1.56 -7.47 12.15
C PRO A 106 -3.09 -7.29 12.17
N TRP A 107 -3.62 -6.42 11.30
CA TRP A 107 -5.05 -6.17 11.18
C TRP A 107 -5.61 -6.86 9.94
N ALA A 108 -6.50 -7.81 10.16
CA ALA A 108 -7.32 -8.44 9.13
C ALA A 108 -8.74 -7.92 9.22
N GLY A 109 -9.33 -7.55 8.11
CA GLY A 109 -10.70 -7.08 8.00
C GLY A 109 -11.50 -7.94 7.03
N VAL A 110 -12.76 -8.21 7.34
CA VAL A 110 -13.67 -8.97 6.48
C VAL A 110 -14.99 -8.22 6.36
N CYS A 111 -15.54 -8.15 5.14
CA CYS A 111 -16.87 -7.61 4.93
C CYS A 111 -17.92 -8.74 5.01
N PRO A 112 -19.24 -8.43 5.08
CA PRO A 112 -20.29 -9.44 5.14
C PRO A 112 -20.29 -10.44 3.97
N ASP A 113 -19.80 -10.01 2.77
CA ASP A 113 -19.70 -10.86 1.58
C ASP A 113 -18.38 -11.66 1.52
N GLY A 114 -17.57 -11.64 2.60
CA GLY A 114 -16.35 -12.44 2.73
C GLY A 114 -15.11 -11.86 2.07
N HIS A 115 -15.13 -10.63 1.53
CA HIS A 115 -13.91 -10.02 1.00
C HIS A 115 -12.95 -9.64 2.12
N GLU A 116 -11.68 -10.02 1.96
CA GLU A 116 -10.64 -9.83 2.95
C GLU A 116 -9.80 -8.59 2.69
N PHE A 117 -9.39 -7.93 3.76
CA PHE A 117 -8.54 -6.74 3.76
C PHE A 117 -7.45 -6.88 4.81
N GLN A 118 -6.29 -6.27 4.56
CA GLN A 118 -5.17 -6.27 5.51
C GLN A 118 -4.64 -4.85 5.74
N ARG A 119 -4.24 -4.55 6.99
CA ARG A 119 -3.64 -3.28 7.37
C ARG A 119 -2.53 -3.43 8.39
N HIS A 120 -1.45 -2.67 8.21
CA HIS A 120 -0.34 -2.61 9.16
C HIS A 120 -0.60 -1.66 10.34
N ARG A 121 -1.55 -0.75 10.20
CA ARG A 121 -1.95 0.21 11.25
C ARG A 121 -3.40 -0.03 11.63
N ARG A 122 -3.71 0.27 12.90
CA ARG A 122 -5.09 0.25 13.40
C ARG A 122 -5.96 1.14 12.50
N PRO A 123 -7.11 0.65 12.04
CA PRO A 123 -8.11 1.48 11.37
C PRO A 123 -8.64 2.54 12.36
N THR A 124 -8.61 3.81 11.96
CA THR A 124 -9.07 4.94 12.78
C THR A 124 -10.42 5.48 12.31
N ARG A 125 -10.96 4.91 11.21
CA ARG A 125 -12.26 5.25 10.64
C ARG A 125 -13.00 4.00 10.20
N VAL A 126 -14.32 4.04 10.24
CA VAL A 126 -15.16 2.97 9.71
C VAL A 126 -15.00 2.91 8.18
N MET A 127 -14.84 1.73 7.66
CA MET A 127 -14.62 1.48 6.24
C MET A 127 -15.66 0.52 5.70
N SER A 128 -16.10 0.74 4.46
CA SER A 128 -16.90 -0.20 3.70
C SER A 128 -16.09 -0.89 2.61
N CYS A 129 -16.55 -2.05 2.18
CA CYS A 129 -15.91 -2.84 1.16
C CYS A 129 -16.02 -2.18 -0.22
N SER A 130 -14.87 -1.86 -0.83
CA SER A 130 -14.81 -1.29 -2.19
C SER A 130 -15.06 -2.33 -3.29
N GLN A 131 -14.98 -3.62 -2.97
CA GLN A 131 -15.29 -4.69 -3.92
C GLN A 131 -16.80 -4.91 -4.02
N CYS A 132 -17.54 -4.72 -2.92
CA CYS A 132 -19.00 -4.80 -2.90
C CYS A 132 -19.66 -3.53 -3.47
N SER A 133 -19.07 -2.36 -3.24
CA SER A 133 -19.61 -1.07 -3.69
C SER A 133 -18.52 -0.05 -3.93
N PRO A 134 -18.55 0.69 -5.07
CA PRO A 134 -17.59 1.77 -5.33
C PRO A 134 -17.82 3.00 -4.43
N ARG A 135 -19.00 3.10 -3.79
CA ARG A 135 -19.33 4.15 -2.83
C ARG A 135 -19.43 3.56 -1.44
N PHE A 136 -19.20 4.40 -0.43
CA PHE A 136 -19.36 4.00 0.97
C PHE A 136 -20.77 3.46 1.22
N SER A 137 -20.87 2.28 1.84
CA SER A 137 -22.12 1.58 2.15
C SER A 137 -22.10 1.03 3.56
N ALA A 138 -23.11 1.40 4.36
CA ALA A 138 -23.23 0.92 5.73
C ALA A 138 -23.61 -0.57 5.85
N VAL A 139 -24.02 -1.21 4.74
CA VAL A 139 -24.35 -2.65 4.74
C VAL A 139 -23.14 -3.52 4.42
N THR A 140 -22.04 -2.94 3.94
CA THR A 140 -20.81 -3.65 3.59
C THR A 140 -19.63 -3.19 4.42
N LEU A 141 -19.87 -2.86 5.71
CA LEU A 141 -18.82 -2.44 6.62
C LEU A 141 -17.82 -3.57 6.87
N ILE A 142 -16.52 -3.19 6.96
CA ILE A 142 -15.44 -4.11 7.24
C ILE A 142 -15.30 -4.27 8.75
N GLU A 143 -15.42 -5.51 9.24
CA GLU A 143 -15.09 -5.87 10.62
C GLU A 143 -13.61 -6.18 10.74
N TRP A 144 -12.93 -5.55 11.70
CA TRP A 144 -11.49 -5.66 11.88
C TRP A 144 -11.13 -6.54 13.09
N ARG A 145 -10.08 -7.35 12.92
CA ARG A 145 -9.48 -8.19 13.95
C ARG A 145 -7.98 -7.94 14.02
N PHE A 146 -7.44 -7.88 15.22
CA PHE A 146 -6.01 -7.74 15.48
C PHE A 146 -5.42 -9.10 15.81
N HIS A 147 -4.50 -9.61 14.98
CA HIS A 147 -3.96 -10.97 15.09
C HIS A 147 -5.09 -12.03 15.27
N GLY A 148 -6.15 -11.92 14.48
CA GLY A 148 -7.30 -12.83 14.51
C GLY A 148 -8.27 -12.61 15.68
N ARG A 149 -8.01 -11.67 16.59
CA ARG A 149 -8.86 -11.41 17.77
C ARG A 149 -9.65 -10.12 17.60
N ALA A 150 -10.91 -10.12 18.01
CA ALA A 150 -11.67 -8.90 18.18
C ALA A 150 -11.05 -8.07 19.32
N VAL A 151 -10.79 -6.81 19.06
CA VAL A 151 -10.26 -5.86 20.06
C VAL A 151 -11.06 -4.57 20.00
N PRO A 152 -11.23 -3.86 21.13
CA PRO A 152 -11.89 -2.57 21.13
C PRO A 152 -11.19 -1.60 20.16
N MET A 153 -11.98 -0.86 19.39
CA MET A 153 -11.46 0.21 18.55
C MET A 153 -11.32 1.50 19.38
N ASP A 154 -10.76 2.57 18.81
CA ASP A 154 -10.71 3.84 19.50
C ASP A 154 -12.11 4.50 19.59
N GLU A 155 -12.28 5.43 20.52
CA GLU A 155 -13.56 6.10 20.79
C GLU A 155 -14.16 6.74 19.53
N ARG A 156 -13.32 7.32 18.68
CA ARG A 156 -13.76 7.96 17.43
C ARG A 156 -14.34 6.93 16.46
N TYR A 157 -13.70 5.79 16.33
CA TYR A 157 -14.17 4.69 15.47
C TYR A 157 -15.50 4.15 15.99
N GLU A 158 -15.60 3.88 17.30
CA GLU A 158 -16.82 3.35 17.93
C GLU A 158 -17.99 4.34 17.81
N ALA A 159 -17.76 5.62 18.01
CA ALA A 159 -18.78 6.66 17.83
C ALA A 159 -19.25 6.75 16.37
N GLU A 160 -18.33 6.66 15.38
CA GLU A 160 -18.66 6.65 13.97
C GLU A 160 -19.49 5.41 13.61
N LEU A 161 -19.12 4.23 14.13
CA LEU A 161 -19.81 2.97 13.92
C LEU A 161 -21.23 2.99 14.52
N ALA A 162 -21.37 3.48 15.75
CA ALA A 162 -22.66 3.63 16.41
C ALA A 162 -23.60 4.55 15.62
N GLY A 163 -23.10 5.69 15.15
CA GLY A 163 -23.85 6.64 14.35
C GLY A 163 -24.28 6.05 12.99
N LEU A 164 -23.47 5.21 12.38
CA LEU A 164 -23.84 4.51 11.13
C LEU A 164 -24.93 3.47 11.35
N ARG A 165 -24.82 2.67 12.42
CA ARG A 165 -25.81 1.65 12.79
C ARG A 165 -27.16 2.27 13.14
N ALA A 166 -27.19 3.36 13.89
CA ALA A 166 -28.42 4.06 14.23
C ALA A 166 -29.17 4.57 12.98
N ARG A 167 -28.45 5.13 11.99
CA ARG A 167 -29.04 5.58 10.72
C ARG A 167 -29.57 4.43 9.86
N SER A 168 -28.93 3.28 9.88
CA SER A 168 -29.37 2.09 9.15
C SER A 168 -30.66 1.52 9.74
N ASN A 169 -30.78 1.46 11.08
CA ASN A 169 -31.97 0.96 11.78
C ASN A 169 -33.16 1.91 11.61
N GLY A 170 -32.95 3.23 11.61
CA GLY A 170 -34.00 4.23 11.43
C GLY A 170 -34.64 4.23 10.03
N ARG A 171 -33.94 3.78 8.99
CA ARG A 171 -34.50 3.65 7.63
C ARG A 171 -35.32 2.38 7.46
N GLY A 172 -35.13 1.35 8.25
CA GLY A 172 -35.91 0.11 8.23
C GLY A 172 -37.30 0.26 8.83
N VAL A 173 -37.50 1.18 9.79
CA VAL A 173 -38.77 1.39 10.48
C VAL A 173 -39.75 2.26 9.67
N ALA A 174 -39.23 3.15 8.81
CA ALA A 174 -40.08 4.02 8.00
C ALA A 174 -40.73 3.34 6.78
N ALA A 175 -40.28 2.15 6.37
CA ALA A 175 -40.81 1.43 5.24
C ALA A 175 -41.97 0.46 5.58
N SER A 176 -42.28 0.26 6.89
CA SER A 176 -43.30 -0.72 7.32
C SER A 176 -44.66 -0.14 7.68
N THR A 177 -44.87 1.19 7.54
CA THR A 177 -46.11 1.85 8.00
C THR A 177 -47.01 2.30 6.85
N ALA A 178 -46.74 1.88 5.61
CA ALA A 178 -47.54 2.35 4.44
C ALA A 178 -48.21 1.20 3.66
N VAL A 179 -48.81 0.23 4.36
CA VAL A 179 -49.78 -0.66 3.72
C VAL A 179 -50.81 -1.05 4.79
N ILE A 180 -51.82 -0.22 5.04
CA ILE A 180 -53.20 -0.59 5.41
C ILE A 180 -54.04 0.70 5.22
N SER A 181 -54.69 0.86 4.09
CA SER A 181 -55.99 1.50 3.92
C SER A 181 -56.51 1.18 2.52
#